data_0f7f157e4c5dc0160e30fe0ad126c938
#
_entry.id   0f7f157e4c5dc0160e30fe0ad126c938
#
_cell.length_a   1.000
_cell.length_b   1.000
_cell.length_c   1.000
_cell.angle_alpha   90.00
_cell.angle_beta   90.00
_cell.angle_gamma   90.00
#
_symmetry.space_group_name_H-M   'P 1'
#
loop_
_entity.id
_entity.type
_entity.pdbx_description
1 polymer ?
#
loop_
_entity_poly.entity_id
_entity_poly.type
_entity_poly.pdbx_seq_one_letter_code
_entity_poly.pdbx_strand_id
1 'polypeptide(L)'
;MKKYLLLLIAACQGLAVMAQSPNYKMKITLKDGSKLSARTDEVEELTFSKLGKVKVELSERYKTSTSLAVNLDIDANVSRLKAVCVPASQTVSDIKGYIEKNATVDSKVSYKKSFDFLTPETDYMIYALAYDDNGLASEVSQLKMTTGKTEDDPFVVEAKNITTTTLD
;
A
#
# COMPACT_ATOMS: atom_id res chain seq x y z
N MET A 1 -45.97 56.14 4.10
CA MET A 1 -44.71 55.50 3.59
C MET A 1 -43.66 55.23 4.67
N LYS A 2 -43.39 56.15 5.61
CA LYS A 2 -42.34 55.94 6.65
C LYS A 2 -42.61 54.77 7.63
N LYS A 3 -43.86 54.47 7.95
CA LYS A 3 -44.24 53.35 8.87
C LYS A 3 -43.91 51.96 8.28
N TYR A 4 -44.08 51.77 6.98
CA TYR A 4 -43.80 50.52 6.31
C TYR A 4 -42.29 50.29 6.12
N LEU A 5 -41.49 51.38 5.95
CA LEU A 5 -40.05 51.29 5.86
C LEU A 5 -39.43 50.81 7.19
N LEU A 6 -39.92 51.28 8.34
CA LEU A 6 -39.46 50.82 9.66
C LEU A 6 -39.80 49.34 9.91
N LEU A 7 -40.96 48.86 9.44
CA LEU A 7 -41.35 47.47 9.56
C LEU A 7 -40.49 46.55 8.70
N LEU A 8 -40.09 47.00 7.51
CA LEU A 8 -39.22 46.27 6.60
C LEU A 8 -37.80 46.14 7.19
N ILE A 9 -37.27 47.20 7.80
CA ILE A 9 -35.95 47.17 8.46
C ILE A 9 -35.96 46.23 9.67
N ALA A 10 -37.03 46.22 10.46
CA ALA A 10 -37.18 45.31 11.59
C ALA A 10 -37.27 43.83 11.15
N ALA A 11 -37.96 43.56 10.03
CA ALA A 11 -38.01 42.21 9.46
C ALA A 11 -36.66 41.74 8.93
N CYS A 12 -35.86 42.62 8.31
CA CYS A 12 -34.50 42.27 7.87
C CYS A 12 -33.55 42.02 9.03
N GLN A 13 -33.68 42.74 10.15
CA GLN A 13 -32.84 42.49 11.31
C GLN A 13 -33.22 41.18 12.03
N GLY A 14 -34.50 40.79 12.01
CA GLY A 14 -34.96 39.53 12.56
C GLY A 14 -34.45 38.30 11.75
N LEU A 15 -34.29 38.43 10.45
CA LEU A 15 -33.70 37.38 9.59
C LEU A 15 -32.21 37.23 9.75
N ALA A 16 -31.48 38.31 10.09
CA ALA A 16 -30.06 38.25 10.32
C ALA A 16 -29.68 37.48 11.62
N VAL A 17 -30.57 37.45 12.62
CA VAL A 17 -30.31 36.69 13.87
C VAL A 17 -30.54 35.19 13.70
N MET A 18 -31.29 34.76 12.65
CA MET A 18 -31.51 33.35 12.32
C MET A 18 -30.35 32.71 11.53
N ALA A 19 -29.34 33.51 11.12
CA ALA A 19 -28.21 33.05 10.31
C ALA A 19 -26.98 32.63 11.16
N GLN A 20 -27.10 32.53 12.47
CA GLN A 20 -26.10 31.86 13.26
C GLN A 20 -26.30 30.35 13.09
N SER A 21 -25.58 29.78 12.13
CA SER A 21 -25.51 28.32 11.98
C SER A 21 -25.08 27.72 13.32
N PRO A 22 -25.89 26.84 13.91
CA PRO A 22 -25.47 26.18 15.13
C PRO A 22 -24.15 25.46 14.86
N ASN A 23 -23.14 25.67 15.72
CA ASN A 23 -21.85 25.02 15.62
C ASN A 23 -22.06 23.52 15.86
N TYR A 24 -22.17 22.75 14.80
CA TYR A 24 -22.25 21.31 14.88
C TYR A 24 -20.82 20.71 14.88
N LYS A 25 -20.70 19.60 15.57
CA LYS A 25 -19.51 18.77 15.55
C LYS A 25 -19.80 17.49 14.77
N MET A 26 -19.08 17.29 13.68
CA MET A 26 -19.08 16.02 12.97
C MET A 26 -18.26 15.01 13.77
N LYS A 27 -18.78 13.79 13.95
CA LYS A 27 -18.09 12.70 14.61
C LYS A 27 -18.20 11.45 13.78
N ILE A 28 -17.07 10.90 13.36
CA ILE A 28 -16.97 9.65 12.63
C ILE A 28 -16.33 8.61 13.56
N THR A 29 -17.01 7.49 13.79
CA THR A 29 -16.44 6.36 14.53
C THR A 29 -16.05 5.30 13.54
N LEU A 30 -14.78 4.92 13.52
CA LEU A 30 -14.24 3.88 12.64
C LEU A 30 -14.53 2.49 13.22
N LYS A 31 -14.40 1.45 12.38
CA LYS A 31 -14.65 0.06 12.80
C LYS A 31 -13.68 -0.46 13.87
N ASP A 32 -12.47 0.10 13.94
CA ASP A 32 -11.47 -0.18 14.96
C ASP A 32 -11.74 0.54 16.30
N GLY A 33 -12.84 1.30 16.38
CA GLY A 33 -13.23 2.08 17.55
C GLY A 33 -12.59 3.47 17.64
N SER A 34 -11.67 3.81 16.76
CA SER A 34 -11.09 5.15 16.70
C SER A 34 -12.14 6.19 16.28
N LYS A 35 -11.91 7.44 16.68
CA LYS A 35 -12.88 8.53 16.46
C LYS A 35 -12.21 9.72 15.81
N LEU A 36 -12.74 10.14 14.68
CA LEU A 36 -12.42 11.42 14.05
C LEU A 36 -13.51 12.43 14.40
N SER A 37 -13.13 13.66 14.67
CA SER A 37 -14.10 14.73 14.90
C SER A 37 -13.57 16.05 14.36
N ALA A 38 -14.46 16.76 13.66
CA ALA A 38 -14.21 18.10 13.16
C ALA A 38 -15.40 18.99 13.46
N ARG A 39 -15.17 20.29 13.55
CA ARG A 39 -16.26 21.28 13.57
C ARG A 39 -16.79 21.43 12.15
N THR A 40 -18.10 21.57 11.99
CA THR A 40 -18.69 21.68 10.64
C THR A 40 -18.34 22.96 9.91
N ASP A 41 -17.96 24.01 10.65
CA ASP A 41 -17.45 25.28 10.11
C ASP A 41 -16.00 25.20 9.62
N GLU A 42 -15.27 24.13 9.98
CA GLU A 42 -13.91 23.82 9.51
C GLU A 42 -13.88 22.86 8.32
N VAL A 43 -15.04 22.31 7.94
CA VAL A 43 -15.17 21.35 6.84
C VAL A 43 -15.69 22.08 5.60
N GLU A 44 -14.82 22.22 4.61
CA GLU A 44 -15.19 22.85 3.33
C GLU A 44 -16.07 21.93 2.48
N GLU A 45 -15.72 20.63 2.43
CA GLU A 45 -16.45 19.64 1.65
C GLU A 45 -16.39 18.26 2.31
N LEU A 46 -17.46 17.52 2.26
CA LEU A 46 -17.52 16.10 2.62
C LEU A 46 -18.00 15.29 1.42
N THR A 47 -17.06 14.62 0.76
CA THR A 47 -17.31 13.82 -0.44
C THR A 47 -17.26 12.34 -0.12
N PHE A 48 -18.23 11.58 -0.62
CA PHE A 48 -18.26 10.12 -0.58
C PHE A 48 -18.01 9.58 -1.98
N SER A 49 -16.88 8.94 -2.20
CA SER A 49 -16.60 8.25 -3.45
C SER A 49 -16.69 6.73 -3.26
N LYS A 50 -17.15 6.03 -4.31
CA LYS A 50 -17.10 4.57 -4.31
C LYS A 50 -15.66 4.14 -4.42
N LEU A 51 -15.16 3.46 -3.39
CA LEU A 51 -13.83 2.87 -3.41
C LEU A 51 -13.77 1.80 -4.50
N GLY A 52 -12.83 1.95 -5.44
CA GLY A 52 -12.44 0.88 -6.32
C GLY A 52 -11.86 -0.27 -5.47
N LYS A 53 -11.99 -1.50 -5.95
CA LYS A 53 -11.27 -2.61 -5.33
C LYS A 53 -9.78 -2.39 -5.59
N VAL A 54 -8.99 -2.41 -4.53
CA VAL A 54 -7.53 -2.41 -4.62
C VAL A 54 -7.08 -3.83 -4.37
N LYS A 55 -6.46 -4.46 -5.36
CA LYS A 55 -6.03 -5.85 -5.30
C LYS A 55 -4.63 -5.99 -5.85
N VAL A 56 -3.85 -6.89 -5.25
CA VAL A 56 -2.61 -7.41 -5.81
C VAL A 56 -2.63 -8.92 -5.67
N GLU A 57 -2.27 -9.63 -6.71
CA GLU A 57 -2.06 -11.08 -6.71
C GLU A 57 -0.61 -11.38 -7.03
N LEU A 58 -0.05 -12.35 -6.31
CA LEU A 58 1.32 -12.83 -6.49
C LEU A 58 1.30 -14.17 -7.19
N SER A 59 2.17 -14.34 -8.20
CA SER A 59 2.44 -15.63 -8.83
C SER A 59 3.94 -15.84 -9.04
N GLU A 60 4.38 -17.08 -9.00
CA GLU A 60 5.77 -17.45 -9.28
C GLU A 60 6.12 -17.09 -10.72
N ARG A 61 7.29 -16.53 -10.94
CA ARG A 61 7.86 -16.26 -12.25
C ARG A 61 9.05 -17.16 -12.55
N TYR A 62 10.05 -17.13 -11.71
CA TYR A 62 11.19 -18.05 -11.71
C TYR A 62 11.88 -18.07 -10.34
N LYS A 63 12.74 -19.07 -10.15
CA LYS A 63 13.61 -19.19 -8.96
C LYS A 63 14.97 -19.68 -9.37
N THR A 64 15.98 -19.28 -8.60
CA THR A 64 17.34 -19.81 -8.62
C THR A 64 17.73 -20.24 -7.20
N SER A 65 18.97 -20.64 -6.98
CA SER A 65 19.45 -20.94 -5.64
C SER A 65 19.47 -19.72 -4.72
N THR A 66 19.62 -18.52 -5.27
CA THR A 66 19.78 -17.26 -4.48
C THR A 66 18.79 -16.18 -4.81
N SER A 67 17.80 -16.46 -5.69
CA SER A 67 16.81 -15.48 -6.12
C SER A 67 15.43 -16.09 -6.26
N LEU A 68 14.41 -15.30 -5.92
CA LEU A 68 13.01 -15.61 -6.19
C LEU A 68 12.38 -14.44 -6.96
N ALA A 69 11.72 -14.74 -8.06
CA ALA A 69 11.02 -13.74 -8.85
C ALA A 69 9.53 -14.03 -8.93
N VAL A 70 8.74 -12.97 -8.79
CA VAL A 70 7.28 -13.02 -8.83
C VAL A 70 6.71 -12.08 -9.89
N ASN A 71 5.55 -12.45 -10.41
CA ASN A 71 4.69 -11.51 -11.09
C ASN A 71 3.71 -10.90 -10.06
N LEU A 72 3.34 -9.67 -10.31
CA LEU A 72 2.42 -8.88 -9.51
C LEU A 72 1.25 -8.49 -10.43
N ASP A 73 0.12 -9.15 -10.27
CA ASP A 73 -1.11 -8.79 -11.00
C ASP A 73 -1.91 -7.81 -10.14
N ILE A 74 -2.14 -6.61 -10.68
CA ILE A 74 -2.72 -5.49 -9.96
C ILE A 74 -3.91 -4.90 -10.71
N ASP A 75 -4.89 -4.42 -9.95
CA ASP A 75 -6.01 -3.66 -10.50
C ASP A 75 -5.58 -2.30 -11.05
N ALA A 76 -6.36 -1.77 -11.98
CA ALA A 76 -6.10 -0.47 -12.62
C ALA A 76 -6.08 0.72 -11.64
N ASN A 77 -6.69 0.57 -10.46
CA ASN A 77 -6.75 1.61 -9.43
C ASN A 77 -5.53 1.63 -8.49
N VAL A 78 -4.56 0.74 -8.70
CA VAL A 78 -3.35 0.69 -7.89
C VAL A 78 -2.39 1.79 -8.33
N SER A 79 -2.04 2.67 -7.41
CA SER A 79 -1.08 3.75 -7.62
C SER A 79 0.27 3.48 -6.98
N ARG A 80 0.31 2.64 -5.93
CA ARG A 80 1.52 2.29 -5.20
C ARG A 80 1.49 0.83 -4.77
N LEU A 81 2.65 0.19 -4.78
CA LEU A 81 2.83 -1.20 -4.41
C LEU A 81 4.00 -1.33 -3.44
N LYS A 82 3.80 -2.09 -2.37
CA LYS A 82 4.85 -2.48 -1.43
C LYS A 82 4.95 -4.00 -1.32
N ALA A 83 6.16 -4.55 -1.30
CA ALA A 83 6.37 -5.96 -1.07
C ALA A 83 7.64 -6.25 -0.28
N VAL A 84 7.63 -7.38 0.43
CA VAL A 84 8.77 -7.91 1.19
C VAL A 84 8.89 -9.42 0.94
N CYS A 85 10.12 -9.92 1.07
CA CYS A 85 10.42 -11.35 1.10
C CYS A 85 11.10 -11.67 2.45
N VAL A 86 10.57 -12.63 3.19
CA VAL A 86 11.10 -13.04 4.49
C VAL A 86 11.22 -14.55 4.57
N PRO A 87 12.21 -15.10 5.29
CA PRO A 87 12.28 -16.54 5.54
C PRO A 87 10.97 -17.05 6.17
N ALA A 88 10.42 -18.16 5.70
CA ALA A 88 9.18 -18.72 6.22
C ALA A 88 9.26 -19.15 7.70
N SER A 89 10.48 -19.33 8.21
CA SER A 89 10.73 -19.58 9.64
C SER A 89 10.52 -18.34 10.51
N GLN A 90 10.51 -17.14 9.93
CA GLN A 90 10.32 -15.89 10.65
C GLN A 90 8.82 -15.66 10.91
N THR A 91 8.42 -15.66 12.18
CA THR A 91 7.05 -15.29 12.56
C THR A 91 6.88 -13.77 12.52
N VAL A 92 5.92 -13.29 11.73
CA VAL A 92 5.54 -11.88 11.65
C VAL A 92 4.12 -11.73 12.18
N SER A 93 3.96 -11.14 13.36
CA SER A 93 2.65 -10.99 14.03
C SER A 93 1.78 -9.90 13.39
N ASP A 94 2.38 -8.80 12.97
CA ASP A 94 1.73 -7.72 12.22
C ASP A 94 2.35 -7.62 10.83
N ILE A 95 1.82 -8.39 9.89
CA ILE A 95 2.34 -8.43 8.51
C ILE A 95 2.20 -7.08 7.82
N LYS A 96 1.09 -6.39 8.03
CA LYS A 96 0.83 -5.09 7.39
C LYS A 96 1.81 -4.03 7.84
N GLY A 97 1.99 -3.86 9.15
CA GLY A 97 2.98 -2.96 9.72
C GLY A 97 4.42 -3.35 9.35
N TYR A 98 4.69 -4.66 9.23
CA TYR A 98 6.00 -5.13 8.78
C TYR A 98 6.29 -4.72 7.34
N ILE A 99 5.34 -4.89 6.42
CA ILE A 99 5.48 -4.46 5.02
C ILE A 99 5.72 -2.95 4.95
N GLU A 100 4.93 -2.16 5.71
CA GLU A 100 5.06 -0.70 5.74
C GLU A 100 6.48 -0.24 6.10
N LYS A 101 7.09 -0.90 7.07
CA LYS A 101 8.40 -0.55 7.62
C LYS A 101 9.56 -1.11 6.81
N ASN A 102 9.42 -2.30 6.24
CA ASN A 102 10.54 -3.08 5.69
C ASN A 102 10.42 -3.37 4.19
N ALA A 103 9.48 -2.74 3.49
CA ALA A 103 9.28 -2.99 2.08
C ALA A 103 10.58 -2.80 1.27
N THR A 104 11.01 -3.84 0.58
CA THR A 104 12.10 -3.81 -0.39
C THR A 104 11.62 -3.40 -1.78
N VAL A 105 10.32 -3.44 -1.99
CA VAL A 105 9.62 -2.89 -3.15
C VAL A 105 8.74 -1.75 -2.67
N ASP A 106 9.00 -0.54 -3.16
CA ASP A 106 8.17 0.65 -2.95
C ASP A 106 8.18 1.41 -4.28
N SER A 107 7.22 1.11 -5.14
CA SER A 107 7.14 1.67 -6.48
C SER A 107 5.71 1.98 -6.88
N LYS A 108 5.55 2.87 -7.85
CA LYS A 108 4.22 3.21 -8.35
C LYS A 108 3.54 2.02 -9.02
N VAL A 109 4.23 1.30 -9.89
CA VAL A 109 3.72 0.10 -10.55
C VAL A 109 4.90 -0.79 -10.94
N SER A 110 4.92 -2.03 -10.48
CA SER A 110 5.86 -3.03 -10.96
C SER A 110 5.15 -4.36 -11.13
N TYR A 111 5.02 -4.82 -12.35
CA TYR A 111 4.40 -6.12 -12.65
C TYR A 111 5.32 -7.32 -12.39
N LYS A 112 6.59 -7.06 -12.12
CA LYS A 112 7.62 -8.11 -11.92
C LYS A 112 8.62 -7.64 -10.89
N LYS A 113 8.95 -8.52 -9.94
CA LYS A 113 9.98 -8.24 -8.93
C LYS A 113 10.83 -9.48 -8.65
N SER A 114 12.14 -9.26 -8.50
CA SER A 114 13.10 -10.24 -8.00
C SER A 114 13.53 -9.86 -6.58
N PHE A 115 13.72 -10.89 -5.76
CA PHE A 115 14.34 -10.81 -4.44
C PHE A 115 15.62 -11.64 -4.53
N ASP A 116 16.75 -10.99 -4.32
CA ASP A 116 18.07 -11.55 -4.56
C ASP A 116 18.84 -11.74 -3.23
N PHE A 117 19.98 -12.40 -3.27
CA PHE A 117 20.83 -12.70 -2.11
C PHE A 117 20.16 -13.55 -1.04
N LEU A 118 19.31 -14.47 -1.48
CA LEU A 118 18.62 -15.43 -0.62
C LEU A 118 19.48 -16.64 -0.36
N THR A 119 19.16 -17.39 0.71
CA THR A 119 19.81 -18.66 1.04
C THR A 119 19.24 -19.79 0.17
N PRO A 120 20.08 -20.66 -0.41
CA PRO A 120 19.61 -21.82 -1.15
C PRO A 120 18.73 -22.77 -0.31
N GLU A 121 17.89 -23.55 -0.99
CA GLU A 121 17.03 -24.59 -0.41
C GLU A 121 16.22 -24.10 0.81
N THR A 122 15.82 -22.83 0.79
CA THR A 122 15.14 -22.17 1.91
C THR A 122 13.76 -21.70 1.50
N ASP A 123 12.78 -21.96 2.38
CA ASP A 123 11.40 -21.48 2.22
C ASP A 123 11.31 -20.00 2.56
N TYR A 124 10.66 -19.25 1.70
CA TYR A 124 10.35 -17.82 1.88
C TYR A 124 8.86 -17.54 1.75
N MET A 125 8.41 -16.56 2.49
CA MET A 125 7.10 -15.93 2.31
C MET A 125 7.28 -14.57 1.68
N ILE A 126 6.59 -14.35 0.57
CA ILE A 126 6.53 -13.06 -0.11
C ILE A 126 5.18 -12.46 0.20
N TYR A 127 5.17 -11.23 0.71
CA TYR A 127 3.96 -10.48 1.03
C TYR A 127 3.91 -9.21 0.21
N ALA A 128 2.71 -8.85 -0.26
CA ALA A 128 2.49 -7.61 -1.00
C ALA A 128 1.23 -6.88 -0.53
N LEU A 129 1.30 -5.55 -0.59
CA LEU A 129 0.20 -4.60 -0.38
C LEU A 129 0.17 -3.63 -1.55
N ALA A 130 -1.02 -3.37 -2.06
CA ALA A 130 -1.28 -2.33 -3.04
C ALA A 130 -2.08 -1.19 -2.41
N TYR A 131 -1.94 0.01 -2.93
CA TYR A 131 -2.63 1.23 -2.49
C TYR A 131 -3.22 1.96 -3.68
N ASP A 132 -4.38 2.56 -3.49
CA ASP A 132 -4.92 3.54 -4.44
C ASP A 132 -4.35 4.95 -4.20
N ASP A 133 -4.78 5.90 -5.02
CA ASP A 133 -4.37 7.31 -4.92
C ASP A 133 -4.79 7.98 -3.61
N ASN A 134 -5.77 7.43 -2.90
CA ASN A 134 -6.24 7.93 -1.61
C ASN A 134 -5.52 7.26 -0.43
N GLY A 135 -4.58 6.36 -0.70
CA GLY A 135 -3.84 5.62 0.33
C GLY A 135 -4.62 4.45 0.94
N LEU A 136 -5.75 4.03 0.33
CA LEU A 136 -6.46 2.85 0.77
C LEU A 136 -5.66 1.60 0.39
N ALA A 137 -5.37 0.75 1.38
CA ALA A 137 -4.61 -0.47 1.19
C ALA A 137 -5.51 -1.65 0.77
N SER A 138 -4.96 -2.54 -0.05
CA SER A 138 -5.53 -3.87 -0.33
C SER A 138 -5.50 -4.77 0.91
N GLU A 139 -6.12 -5.96 0.78
CA GLU A 139 -5.73 -7.09 1.61
C GLU A 139 -4.28 -7.48 1.32
N VAL A 140 -3.63 -8.12 2.30
CA VAL A 140 -2.27 -8.65 2.12
C VAL A 140 -2.32 -9.85 1.19
N SER A 141 -1.62 -9.76 0.06
CA SER A 141 -1.35 -10.92 -0.78
C SER A 141 -0.10 -11.64 -0.29
N GLN A 142 -0.10 -12.97 -0.35
CA GLN A 142 1.02 -13.79 0.10
C GLN A 142 1.30 -14.94 -0.85
N LEU A 143 2.57 -15.27 -1.01
CA LEU A 143 3.04 -16.40 -1.81
C LEU A 143 4.22 -17.07 -1.10
N LYS A 144 4.13 -18.40 -0.92
CA LYS A 144 5.25 -19.20 -0.44
C LYS A 144 6.06 -19.69 -1.62
N MET A 145 7.38 -19.50 -1.59
CA MET A 145 8.32 -20.01 -2.57
C MET A 145 9.56 -20.58 -1.88
N THR A 146 10.20 -21.55 -2.53
CA THR A 146 11.44 -22.16 -2.06
C THR A 146 12.56 -21.88 -3.07
N THR A 147 13.71 -21.39 -2.64
CA THR A 147 14.89 -21.24 -3.50
C THR A 147 15.39 -22.60 -3.99
N GLY A 148 15.99 -22.60 -5.18
CA GLY A 148 16.55 -23.80 -5.79
C GLY A 148 17.84 -24.29 -5.10
N LYS A 149 18.37 -25.41 -5.60
CA LYS A 149 19.71 -25.89 -5.24
C LYS A 149 20.76 -25.11 -5.99
N THR A 150 21.95 -25.00 -5.44
CA THR A 150 23.08 -24.34 -6.11
C THR A 150 23.45 -25.02 -7.44
N GLU A 151 23.24 -26.33 -7.53
CA GLU A 151 23.50 -27.13 -8.74
C GLU A 151 22.52 -26.88 -9.89
N ASP A 152 21.32 -26.34 -9.56
CA ASP A 152 20.26 -26.05 -10.53
C ASP A 152 20.43 -24.65 -11.20
N ASP A 153 21.42 -23.86 -10.77
CA ASP A 153 21.63 -22.52 -11.31
C ASP A 153 22.22 -22.59 -12.74
N PRO A 154 21.59 -21.98 -13.74
CA PRO A 154 21.99 -22.14 -15.16
C PRO A 154 23.33 -21.50 -15.51
N PHE A 155 23.99 -20.82 -14.57
CA PHE A 155 25.24 -20.09 -14.79
C PHE A 155 26.32 -20.44 -13.78
N VAL A 156 26.45 -21.70 -13.38
CA VAL A 156 27.62 -22.16 -12.60
C VAL A 156 28.83 -22.23 -13.52
N VAL A 157 29.67 -21.21 -13.46
CA VAL A 157 30.98 -21.22 -14.13
C VAL A 157 31.95 -21.96 -13.23
N GLU A 158 32.13 -23.24 -13.44
CA GLU A 158 33.27 -23.97 -12.85
C GLU A 158 34.57 -23.56 -13.56
N ALA A 159 35.43 -22.85 -12.86
CA ALA A 159 36.81 -22.61 -13.33
C ALA A 159 37.61 -23.91 -13.23
N LYS A 160 37.51 -24.78 -14.24
CA LYS A 160 38.36 -25.97 -14.35
C LYS A 160 39.67 -25.60 -14.99
N ASN A 161 40.77 -25.74 -14.20
CA ASN A 161 42.17 -25.71 -14.65
C ASN A 161 42.56 -24.44 -15.42
N ILE A 162 42.65 -23.32 -14.72
CA ILE A 162 43.43 -22.17 -15.22
C ILE A 162 44.89 -22.53 -15.12
N THR A 163 45.47 -23.11 -16.17
CA THR A 163 46.91 -23.22 -16.32
C THR A 163 47.40 -21.85 -16.83
N THR A 164 48.22 -21.19 -15.99
CA THR A 164 48.99 -20.04 -16.45
C THR A 164 50.00 -20.51 -17.47
N THR A 165 49.77 -20.27 -18.75
CA THR A 165 50.77 -20.38 -19.77
C THR A 165 51.66 -19.14 -19.70
N THR A 166 52.83 -19.22 -19.10
CA THR A 166 53.89 -18.22 -19.27
C THR A 166 54.31 -18.24 -20.73
N LEU A 167 54.09 -17.12 -21.43
CA LEU A 167 54.70 -16.85 -22.73
C LEU A 167 56.09 -16.33 -22.45
N ASP A 168 57.10 -17.10 -22.91
CA ASP A 168 58.49 -16.64 -23.07
C ASP A 168 58.61 -15.67 -24.26
#